data_08ba06a0174a4d92fa7bccbe802ae0d3
#
_entry.id   08ba06a0174a4d92fa7bccbe802ae0d3
#
_cell.length_a   1.000
_cell.length_b   1.000
_cell.length_c   1.000
_cell.angle_alpha   90.00
_cell.angle_beta   90.00
_cell.angle_gamma   90.00
#
_symmetry.space_group_name_H-M   'P 1'
#
loop_
_entity.id
_entity.type
_entity.pdbx_description
1 polymer ?
#
loop_
_entity_poly.entity_id
_entity_poly.type
_entity_poly.pdbx_seq_one_letter_code
_entity_poly.pdbx_strand_id
1 'polypeptide(L)'
;MSAIKNVALTGATGNLGPAILQQLLNAGFHVTALTRKSSTHEFPPSVVVKPVDYDSVESLTAALQGQDAVVSNLGFAGLTKQLNLIEAAVKAHVKRFIPSDFGSDIANPKTGGLAVFADKVVIQKALVKEAAKGSISYTNIYNGPFFDWGIKVGLLINASEKNVTLYNGGETPFSTTTLDTIGKAVAGVLKKPDETKNRPVYVQDAAPTLKQLKAIAEKVTGTAWQGKEVSIENEVLPPALAELKKENPDSDKFVYPSIIASIWGEGYGGHFQKLDNELLGLGQFTEAEIEAVVAAATK
;
A
#
# COMPACT_ATOMS: atom_id res chain seq x y z
N MET A 1 24.19 6.35 4.70
CA MET A 1 23.96 6.75 3.28
C MET A 1 24.05 8.25 3.13
N SER A 2 24.42 8.79 1.93
CA SER A 2 24.23 10.22 1.65
C SER A 2 22.74 10.56 1.67
N ALA A 3 22.39 11.80 2.07
CA ALA A 3 21.01 12.27 2.16
C ALA A 3 20.26 12.07 0.83
N ILE A 4 19.01 11.60 0.89
CA ILE A 4 18.10 11.53 -0.24
C ILE A 4 17.48 12.90 -0.42
N LYS A 5 17.47 13.41 -1.66
CA LYS A 5 16.89 14.72 -2.03
C LYS A 5 15.97 14.61 -3.25
N ASN A 6 16.41 13.89 -4.27
CA ASN A 6 15.71 13.77 -5.55
C ASN A 6 14.95 12.44 -5.57
N VAL A 7 13.64 12.48 -5.73
CA VAL A 7 12.75 11.32 -5.66
C VAL A 7 11.95 11.18 -6.93
N ALA A 8 12.12 10.05 -7.62
CA ALA A 8 11.23 9.67 -8.72
C ALA A 8 10.00 8.95 -8.16
N LEU A 9 8.81 9.44 -8.50
CA LEU A 9 7.53 8.87 -8.11
C LEU A 9 6.79 8.34 -9.32
N THR A 10 6.42 7.05 -9.32
CA THR A 10 5.48 6.48 -10.30
C THR A 10 4.08 6.44 -9.72
N GLY A 11 3.05 6.43 -10.59
CA GLY A 11 1.67 6.33 -10.15
C GLY A 11 1.18 7.51 -9.30
N ALA A 12 1.74 8.69 -9.48
CA ALA A 12 1.44 9.91 -8.72
C ALA A 12 -0.04 10.35 -8.82
N THR A 13 -0.79 9.85 -9.79
CA THR A 13 -2.21 10.19 -10.04
C THR A 13 -3.19 9.07 -9.66
N GLY A 14 -2.69 7.95 -9.14
CA GLY A 14 -3.52 6.86 -8.61
C GLY A 14 -4.13 7.19 -7.24
N ASN A 15 -4.87 6.24 -6.64
CA ASN A 15 -5.57 6.47 -5.37
C ASN A 15 -4.66 6.98 -4.24
N LEU A 16 -3.47 6.40 -4.08
CA LEU A 16 -2.49 6.77 -3.05
C LEU A 16 -1.50 7.85 -3.54
N GLY A 17 -1.32 7.98 -4.87
CA GLY A 17 -0.30 8.83 -5.47
C GLY A 17 -0.32 10.30 -5.04
N PRO A 18 -1.48 10.97 -5.02
CA PRO A 18 -1.58 12.37 -4.58
C PRO A 18 -1.12 12.58 -3.13
N ALA A 19 -1.45 11.64 -2.23
CA ALA A 19 -1.01 11.73 -0.84
C ALA A 19 0.51 11.56 -0.70
N ILE A 20 1.10 10.59 -1.39
CA ILE A 20 2.56 10.43 -1.42
C ILE A 20 3.22 11.68 -1.99
N LEU A 21 2.75 12.19 -3.14
CA LEU A 21 3.30 13.39 -3.77
C LEU A 21 3.26 14.58 -2.82
N GLN A 22 2.10 14.84 -2.20
CA GLN A 22 1.94 15.97 -1.28
C GLN A 22 2.90 15.87 -0.09
N GLN A 23 3.03 14.68 0.51
CA GLN A 23 3.90 14.51 1.68
C GLN A 23 5.40 14.53 1.32
N LEU A 24 5.79 14.09 0.14
CA LEU A 24 7.16 14.28 -0.36
C LEU A 24 7.49 15.77 -0.55
N LEU A 25 6.59 16.55 -1.15
CA LEU A 25 6.75 18.00 -1.32
C LEU A 25 6.81 18.72 0.04
N ASN A 26 5.89 18.41 0.96
CA ASN A 26 5.88 18.96 2.32
C ASN A 26 7.16 18.65 3.09
N ALA A 27 7.76 17.50 2.82
CA ALA A 27 9.02 17.06 3.44
C ALA A 27 10.28 17.70 2.81
N GLY A 28 10.12 18.49 1.74
CA GLY A 28 11.19 19.22 1.05
C GLY A 28 11.96 18.40 0.01
N PHE A 29 11.40 17.26 -0.45
CA PHE A 29 12.02 16.50 -1.54
C PHE A 29 11.75 17.15 -2.90
N HIS A 30 12.73 17.04 -3.81
CA HIS A 30 12.54 17.37 -5.22
C HIS A 30 11.91 16.15 -5.92
N VAL A 31 10.67 16.30 -6.37
CA VAL A 31 9.91 15.19 -6.93
C VAL A 31 9.91 15.23 -8.45
N THR A 32 10.26 14.09 -9.06
CA THR A 32 10.08 13.81 -10.49
C THR A 32 8.96 12.79 -10.66
N ALA A 33 7.83 13.18 -11.21
CA ALA A 33 6.71 12.29 -11.54
C ALA A 33 7.02 11.56 -12.85
N LEU A 34 7.11 10.24 -12.81
CA LEU A 34 7.22 9.39 -14.00
C LEU A 34 5.80 9.05 -14.48
N THR A 35 5.44 9.52 -15.66
CA THR A 35 4.10 9.33 -16.22
C THR A 35 4.14 8.46 -17.47
N ARG A 36 3.02 7.87 -17.85
CA ARG A 36 2.87 7.28 -19.20
C ARG A 36 2.90 8.41 -20.24
N LYS A 37 3.42 8.13 -21.44
CA LYS A 37 3.46 9.10 -22.55
C LYS A 37 2.07 9.68 -22.90
N SER A 38 1.01 8.91 -22.69
CA SER A 38 -0.38 9.31 -22.93
C SER A 38 -1.02 10.09 -21.77
N SER A 39 -0.28 10.39 -20.70
CA SER A 39 -0.82 11.09 -19.52
C SER A 39 -1.01 12.57 -19.83
N THR A 40 -2.18 13.09 -19.50
CA THR A 40 -2.55 14.53 -19.63
C THR A 40 -2.72 15.20 -18.26
N HIS A 41 -2.31 14.53 -17.16
CA HIS A 41 -2.45 15.08 -15.81
C HIS A 41 -1.49 16.26 -15.60
N GLU A 42 -2.02 17.31 -15.00
CA GLU A 42 -1.25 18.45 -14.55
C GLU A 42 -0.69 18.22 -13.13
N PHE A 43 0.49 18.73 -12.88
CA PHE A 43 1.16 18.66 -11.60
C PHE A 43 1.53 20.06 -11.08
N PRO A 44 1.74 20.24 -9.78
CA PRO A 44 2.26 21.50 -9.25
C PRO A 44 3.54 21.93 -9.96
N PRO A 45 3.80 23.25 -10.15
CA PRO A 45 4.98 23.73 -10.85
C PRO A 45 6.33 23.27 -10.27
N SER A 46 6.36 22.88 -9.00
CA SER A 46 7.53 22.32 -8.32
C SER A 46 7.86 20.88 -8.69
N VAL A 47 6.97 20.19 -9.41
CA VAL A 47 7.12 18.80 -9.82
C VAL A 47 7.68 18.72 -11.23
N VAL A 48 8.79 18.03 -11.39
CA VAL A 48 9.32 17.71 -12.73
C VAL A 48 8.51 16.52 -13.27
N VAL A 49 7.98 16.65 -14.49
CA VAL A 49 7.24 15.57 -15.15
C VAL A 49 8.09 14.96 -16.25
N LYS A 50 8.29 13.65 -16.20
CA LYS A 50 9.01 12.89 -17.25
C LYS A 50 8.10 11.79 -17.80
N PRO A 51 7.61 11.92 -19.06
CA PRO A 51 6.94 10.84 -19.75
C PRO A 51 7.92 9.69 -20.04
N VAL A 52 7.53 8.45 -19.66
CA VAL A 52 8.36 7.26 -19.81
C VAL A 52 7.60 6.14 -20.51
N ASP A 53 8.36 5.20 -21.06
CA ASP A 53 7.89 3.91 -21.48
C ASP A 53 8.28 2.88 -20.44
N TYR A 54 7.30 2.30 -19.73
CA TYR A 54 7.52 1.30 -18.68
C TYR A 54 7.99 -0.06 -19.21
N ASP A 55 7.92 -0.29 -20.53
CA ASP A 55 8.43 -1.48 -21.18
C ASP A 55 9.89 -1.32 -21.66
N SER A 56 10.44 -0.08 -21.63
CA SER A 56 11.81 0.22 -22.02
C SER A 56 12.66 0.58 -20.80
N VAL A 57 13.63 -0.29 -20.48
CA VAL A 57 14.63 -0.04 -19.45
C VAL A 57 15.45 1.22 -19.78
N GLU A 58 15.77 1.47 -21.04
CA GLU A 58 16.52 2.64 -21.50
C GLU A 58 15.75 3.94 -21.21
N SER A 59 14.44 3.96 -21.53
CA SER A 59 13.57 5.11 -21.25
C SER A 59 13.51 5.41 -19.74
N LEU A 60 13.34 4.36 -18.92
CA LEU A 60 13.31 4.48 -17.47
C LEU A 60 14.68 4.92 -16.92
N THR A 61 15.78 4.34 -17.41
CA THR A 61 17.15 4.70 -16.97
C THR A 61 17.45 6.17 -17.25
N ALA A 62 17.11 6.66 -18.44
CA ALA A 62 17.28 8.08 -18.80
C ALA A 62 16.48 9.02 -17.89
N ALA A 63 15.23 8.62 -17.55
CA ALA A 63 14.38 9.39 -16.65
C ALA A 63 14.88 9.38 -15.20
N LEU A 64 15.57 8.33 -14.76
CA LEU A 64 16.06 8.15 -13.40
C LEU A 64 17.45 8.76 -13.16
N GLN A 65 18.14 9.30 -14.18
CA GLN A 65 19.43 9.97 -14.00
C GLN A 65 19.33 11.11 -12.98
N GLY A 66 20.21 11.09 -11.97
CA GLY A 66 20.26 12.08 -10.90
C GLY A 66 19.20 11.92 -9.80
N GLN A 67 18.41 10.82 -9.83
CA GLN A 67 17.48 10.51 -8.74
C GLN A 67 18.19 9.74 -7.63
N ASP A 68 17.91 10.10 -6.36
CA ASP A 68 18.42 9.40 -5.19
C ASP A 68 17.55 8.20 -4.81
N ALA A 69 16.23 8.34 -5.02
CA ALA A 69 15.26 7.30 -4.67
C ALA A 69 14.18 7.15 -5.73
N VAL A 70 13.60 5.94 -5.78
CA VAL A 70 12.37 5.62 -6.52
C VAL A 70 11.31 5.21 -5.52
N VAL A 71 10.14 5.82 -5.62
CA VAL A 71 8.89 5.39 -4.98
C VAL A 71 7.98 4.85 -6.07
N SER A 72 7.80 3.54 -6.08
CA SER A 72 6.87 2.89 -7.00
C SER A 72 5.48 2.83 -6.35
N ASN A 73 4.48 3.42 -7.02
CA ASN A 73 3.07 3.35 -6.64
C ASN A 73 2.23 2.92 -7.85
N LEU A 74 2.70 1.86 -8.53
CA LEU A 74 2.00 1.28 -9.67
C LEU A 74 0.83 0.42 -9.17
N GLY A 75 -0.34 0.60 -9.78
CA GLY A 75 -1.51 -0.23 -9.51
C GLY A 75 -1.35 -1.66 -10.06
N PHE A 76 -2.34 -2.51 -9.77
CA PHE A 76 -2.31 -3.95 -10.05
C PHE A 76 -1.87 -4.30 -11.49
N ALA A 77 -2.45 -3.63 -12.49
CA ALA A 77 -2.11 -3.87 -13.90
C ALA A 77 -0.66 -3.49 -14.29
N GLY A 78 0.02 -2.72 -13.45
CA GLY A 78 1.40 -2.26 -13.69
C GLY A 78 2.44 -2.89 -12.77
N LEU A 79 2.06 -3.82 -11.89
CA LEU A 79 2.98 -4.35 -10.87
C LEU A 79 4.24 -4.97 -11.47
N THR A 80 4.11 -5.78 -12.52
CA THR A 80 5.24 -6.47 -13.18
C THR A 80 6.22 -5.51 -13.84
N LYS A 81 5.78 -4.29 -14.23
CA LYS A 81 6.64 -3.23 -14.79
C LYS A 81 7.69 -2.75 -13.79
N GLN A 82 7.53 -3.05 -12.51
CA GLN A 82 8.55 -2.75 -11.51
C GLN A 82 9.87 -3.51 -11.75
N LEU A 83 9.88 -4.64 -12.42
CA LEU A 83 11.13 -5.34 -12.76
C LEU A 83 12.02 -4.48 -13.66
N ASN A 84 11.44 -3.88 -14.71
CA ASN A 84 12.15 -2.94 -15.59
C ASN A 84 12.58 -1.68 -14.82
N LEU A 85 11.72 -1.20 -13.90
CA LEU A 85 12.00 -0.01 -13.09
C LEU A 85 13.16 -0.26 -12.11
N ILE A 86 13.26 -1.47 -11.52
CA ILE A 86 14.38 -1.87 -10.65
C ILE A 86 15.68 -1.96 -11.45
N GLU A 87 15.65 -2.60 -12.63
CA GLU A 87 16.83 -2.69 -13.50
C GLU A 87 17.30 -1.28 -13.90
N ALA A 88 16.39 -0.41 -14.30
CA ALA A 88 16.69 0.98 -14.64
C ALA A 88 17.24 1.76 -13.44
N ALA A 89 16.68 1.57 -12.24
CA ALA A 89 17.15 2.23 -11.02
C ALA A 89 18.58 1.81 -10.67
N VAL A 90 18.92 0.52 -10.83
CA VAL A 90 20.29 0.02 -10.65
C VAL A 90 21.24 0.66 -11.68
N LYS A 91 20.86 0.70 -12.97
CA LYS A 91 21.67 1.33 -14.04
C LYS A 91 21.85 2.83 -13.84
N ALA A 92 20.87 3.53 -13.26
CA ALA A 92 20.93 4.95 -12.95
C ALA A 92 21.58 5.25 -11.59
N HIS A 93 22.11 4.25 -10.88
CA HIS A 93 22.74 4.38 -9.56
C HIS A 93 21.82 4.97 -8.48
N VAL A 94 20.53 4.68 -8.54
CA VAL A 94 19.56 5.05 -7.50
C VAL A 94 19.91 4.33 -6.19
N LYS A 95 19.86 5.04 -5.07
CA LYS A 95 20.29 4.52 -3.75
C LYS A 95 19.20 3.74 -3.03
N ARG A 96 17.91 4.14 -3.19
CA ARG A 96 16.77 3.59 -2.48
C ARG A 96 15.61 3.29 -3.42
N PHE A 97 14.98 2.13 -3.23
CA PHE A 97 13.74 1.75 -3.90
C PHE A 97 12.65 1.43 -2.87
N ILE A 98 11.50 2.07 -2.97
CA ILE A 98 10.29 1.72 -2.23
C ILE A 98 9.32 1.08 -3.23
N PRO A 99 9.06 -0.24 -3.16
CA PRO A 99 8.18 -0.93 -4.09
C PRO A 99 6.70 -0.65 -3.82
N SER A 100 5.86 -0.99 -4.78
CA SER A 100 4.40 -0.86 -4.71
C SER A 100 3.77 -1.95 -3.84
N ASP A 101 4.19 -2.03 -2.57
CA ASP A 101 3.68 -3.01 -1.62
C ASP A 101 2.44 -2.50 -0.88
N PHE A 102 2.49 -1.33 -0.35
CA PHE A 102 1.42 -0.58 0.35
C PHE A 102 0.14 -1.38 0.64
N GLY A 103 0.11 -2.09 1.76
CA GLY A 103 -1.00 -2.96 2.14
C GLY A 103 -0.61 -4.03 3.15
N SER A 104 -1.04 -5.27 2.89
CA SER A 104 -0.85 -6.43 3.76
C SER A 104 0.61 -6.85 3.91
N ASP A 105 0.95 -7.46 5.03
CA ASP A 105 2.27 -8.01 5.32
C ASP A 105 2.56 -9.26 4.47
N ILE A 106 3.13 -9.09 3.29
CA ILE A 106 3.52 -10.23 2.43
C ILE A 106 4.83 -10.92 2.87
N ALA A 107 5.51 -10.42 3.89
CA ALA A 107 6.58 -11.16 4.55
C ALA A 107 6.02 -12.29 5.44
N ASN A 108 4.76 -12.21 5.86
CA ASN A 108 4.06 -13.33 6.47
C ASN A 108 3.86 -14.45 5.42
N PRO A 109 4.31 -15.70 5.70
CA PRO A 109 4.26 -16.79 4.72
C PRO A 109 2.85 -17.13 4.21
N LYS A 110 1.81 -17.03 5.06
CA LYS A 110 0.43 -17.26 4.63
C LYS A 110 -0.03 -16.17 3.65
N THR A 111 0.23 -14.90 3.98
CA THR A 111 -0.15 -13.76 3.13
C THR A 111 0.65 -13.74 1.83
N GLY A 112 1.98 -13.87 1.90
CA GLY A 112 2.83 -13.95 0.71
C GLY A 112 2.56 -15.17 -0.17
N GLY A 113 1.95 -16.23 0.38
CA GLY A 113 1.51 -17.41 -0.37
C GLY A 113 0.19 -17.23 -1.15
N LEU A 114 -0.56 -16.15 -0.93
CA LEU A 114 -1.79 -15.88 -1.66
C LEU A 114 -1.49 -15.42 -3.09
N ALA A 115 -2.20 -15.98 -4.07
CA ALA A 115 -1.96 -15.72 -5.50
C ALA A 115 -2.02 -14.24 -5.87
N VAL A 116 -2.87 -13.45 -5.21
CA VAL A 116 -3.00 -12.00 -5.42
C VAL A 116 -1.68 -11.24 -5.18
N PHE A 117 -0.80 -11.77 -4.34
CA PHE A 117 0.48 -11.15 -3.99
C PHE A 117 1.70 -11.74 -4.74
N ALA A 118 1.48 -12.69 -5.65
CA ALA A 118 2.57 -13.38 -6.34
C ALA A 118 3.54 -12.40 -7.04
N ASP A 119 3.03 -11.40 -7.76
CA ASP A 119 3.87 -10.40 -8.42
C ASP A 119 4.65 -9.54 -7.41
N LYS A 120 4.04 -9.16 -6.30
CA LYS A 120 4.74 -8.42 -5.24
C LYS A 120 5.89 -9.24 -4.64
N VAL A 121 5.68 -10.53 -4.41
CA VAL A 121 6.73 -11.46 -3.93
C VAL A 121 7.88 -11.57 -4.94
N VAL A 122 7.59 -11.62 -6.24
CA VAL A 122 8.61 -11.61 -7.30
C VAL A 122 9.43 -10.32 -7.26
N ILE A 123 8.77 -9.16 -7.13
CA ILE A 123 9.43 -7.85 -7.02
C ILE A 123 10.33 -7.77 -5.78
N GLN A 124 9.84 -8.24 -4.63
CA GLN A 124 10.66 -8.27 -3.40
C GLN A 124 11.90 -9.14 -3.56
N LYS A 125 11.77 -10.34 -4.15
CA LYS A 125 12.92 -11.22 -4.43
C LYS A 125 13.94 -10.54 -5.35
N ALA A 126 13.49 -9.81 -6.36
CA ALA A 126 14.38 -9.04 -7.25
C ALA A 126 15.14 -7.97 -6.47
N LEU A 127 14.47 -7.20 -5.60
CA LEU A 127 15.09 -6.18 -4.75
C LEU A 127 16.09 -6.78 -3.76
N VAL A 128 15.73 -7.88 -3.09
CA VAL A 128 16.66 -8.60 -2.18
C VAL A 128 17.92 -9.04 -2.92
N LYS A 129 17.78 -9.57 -4.13
CA LYS A 129 18.92 -9.99 -4.98
C LYS A 129 19.83 -8.82 -5.32
N GLU A 130 19.29 -7.67 -5.73
CA GLU A 130 20.09 -6.49 -6.06
C GLU A 130 20.70 -5.84 -4.82
N ALA A 131 19.99 -5.83 -3.70
CA ALA A 131 20.49 -5.33 -2.43
C ALA A 131 21.66 -6.17 -1.90
N ALA A 132 21.63 -7.49 -2.08
CA ALA A 132 22.74 -8.38 -1.70
C ALA A 132 24.03 -8.10 -2.50
N LYS A 133 23.93 -7.58 -3.74
CA LYS A 133 25.06 -7.11 -4.54
C LYS A 133 25.56 -5.71 -4.13
N GLY A 134 24.82 -5.01 -3.25
CA GLY A 134 25.08 -3.62 -2.91
C GLY A 134 24.68 -2.60 -4.00
N SER A 135 23.95 -3.04 -5.03
CA SER A 135 23.57 -2.21 -6.18
C SER A 135 22.51 -1.17 -5.82
N ILE A 136 21.58 -1.52 -4.92
CA ILE A 136 20.49 -0.65 -4.47
C ILE A 136 20.05 -1.10 -3.07
N SER A 137 19.43 -0.23 -2.30
CA SER A 137 18.73 -0.61 -1.07
C SER A 137 17.22 -0.47 -1.24
N TYR A 138 16.44 -1.20 -0.44
CA TYR A 138 14.99 -1.14 -0.51
C TYR A 138 14.34 -0.96 0.87
N THR A 139 13.06 -0.58 0.87
CA THR A 139 12.19 -0.62 2.06
C THR A 139 10.77 -0.95 1.59
N ASN A 140 10.19 -2.01 2.13
CA ASN A 140 8.79 -2.35 1.95
C ASN A 140 7.97 -1.60 3.01
N ILE A 141 6.83 -1.03 2.64
CA ILE A 141 5.93 -0.36 3.59
C ILE A 141 4.64 -1.18 3.67
N TYR A 142 4.41 -1.78 4.86
CA TYR A 142 3.19 -2.47 5.20
C TYR A 142 2.33 -1.56 6.07
N ASN A 143 1.12 -1.28 5.64
CA ASN A 143 0.22 -0.30 6.24
C ASN A 143 -1.21 -0.83 6.48
N GLY A 144 -1.44 -2.12 6.20
CA GLY A 144 -2.79 -2.69 6.19
C GLY A 144 -3.67 -2.08 5.09
N PRO A 145 -4.98 -2.30 5.11
CA PRO A 145 -5.91 -1.62 4.20
C PRO A 145 -5.88 -0.11 4.41
N PHE A 146 -6.14 0.65 3.34
CA PHE A 146 -6.25 2.11 3.41
C PHE A 146 -7.53 2.48 4.16
N PHE A 147 -7.42 3.20 5.27
CA PHE A 147 -8.53 3.39 6.19
C PHE A 147 -9.66 4.22 5.57
N ASP A 148 -9.38 5.44 5.16
CA ASP A 148 -10.31 6.38 4.55
C ASP A 148 -10.84 5.88 3.20
N TRP A 149 -9.94 5.45 2.31
CA TRP A 149 -10.30 4.92 1.01
C TRP A 149 -11.04 3.58 1.12
N GLY A 150 -10.64 2.70 2.03
CA GLY A 150 -11.26 1.40 2.25
C GLY A 150 -12.72 1.49 2.73
N ILE A 151 -13.05 2.52 3.53
CA ILE A 151 -14.44 2.83 3.87
C ILE A 151 -15.18 3.35 2.63
N LYS A 152 -14.58 4.31 1.92
CA LYS A 152 -15.18 4.92 0.73
C LYS A 152 -15.57 3.92 -0.35
N VAL A 153 -14.78 2.85 -0.53
CA VAL A 153 -15.04 1.81 -1.54
C VAL A 153 -15.80 0.58 -1.00
N GLY A 154 -16.22 0.62 0.28
CA GLY A 154 -16.98 -0.47 0.88
C GLY A 154 -16.16 -1.70 1.28
N LEU A 155 -14.83 -1.62 1.30
CA LEU A 155 -13.95 -2.74 1.71
C LEU A 155 -14.05 -3.03 3.22
N LEU A 156 -14.06 -1.98 4.06
CA LEU A 156 -14.06 -2.10 5.51
C LEU A 156 -15.49 -2.11 6.07
N ILE A 157 -16.28 -1.13 5.66
CA ILE A 157 -17.72 -1.01 5.94
C ILE A 157 -18.40 -0.44 4.69
N ASN A 158 -19.62 -0.85 4.41
CA ASN A 158 -20.37 -0.35 3.24
C ASN A 158 -21.33 0.77 3.66
N ALA A 159 -20.92 2.02 3.44
CA ALA A 159 -21.66 3.20 3.84
C ALA A 159 -22.96 3.39 3.04
N SER A 160 -22.98 3.01 1.75
CA SER A 160 -24.16 3.17 0.90
C SER A 160 -25.30 2.24 1.29
N GLU A 161 -24.98 1.03 1.75
CA GLU A 161 -25.95 0.01 2.17
C GLU A 161 -26.13 -0.05 3.69
N LYS A 162 -25.33 0.73 4.45
CA LYS A 162 -25.30 0.71 5.92
C LYS A 162 -25.14 -0.70 6.48
N ASN A 163 -24.18 -1.44 5.93
CA ASN A 163 -23.87 -2.79 6.38
C ASN A 163 -22.37 -3.00 6.59
N VAL A 164 -22.06 -4.03 7.38
CA VAL A 164 -20.70 -4.49 7.66
C VAL A 164 -20.67 -6.00 7.56
N THR A 165 -19.77 -6.55 6.76
CA THR A 165 -19.46 -7.97 6.81
C THR A 165 -18.55 -8.24 8.00
N LEU A 166 -19.05 -9.00 8.97
CA LEU A 166 -18.30 -9.37 10.19
C LEU A 166 -17.51 -10.65 9.94
N TYR A 167 -16.34 -10.51 9.34
CA TYR A 167 -15.47 -11.65 9.07
C TYR A 167 -15.02 -12.30 10.37
N ASN A 168 -15.23 -13.64 10.47
CA ASN A 168 -14.92 -14.44 11.67
C ASN A 168 -15.46 -13.81 12.96
N GLY A 169 -16.71 -13.34 12.93
CA GLY A 169 -17.38 -12.68 14.05
C GLY A 169 -17.05 -11.20 14.23
N GLY A 170 -16.10 -10.65 13.44
CA GLY A 170 -15.77 -9.22 13.43
C GLY A 170 -15.02 -8.70 14.66
N GLU A 171 -14.45 -9.57 15.51
CA GLU A 171 -13.70 -9.22 16.72
C GLU A 171 -12.17 -9.13 16.49
N THR A 172 -11.69 -9.60 15.35
CA THR A 172 -10.25 -9.57 15.04
C THR A 172 -9.80 -8.14 14.76
N PRO A 173 -8.88 -7.56 15.56
CA PRO A 173 -8.31 -6.27 15.24
C PRO A 173 -7.44 -6.35 13.99
N PHE A 174 -7.37 -5.28 13.22
CA PHE A 174 -6.54 -5.19 12.02
C PHE A 174 -5.90 -3.82 11.91
N SER A 175 -4.63 -3.80 11.50
CA SER A 175 -3.90 -2.54 11.25
C SER A 175 -4.47 -1.84 10.03
N THR A 176 -4.70 -0.54 10.13
CA THR A 176 -5.22 0.28 9.01
C THR A 176 -4.63 1.69 9.05
N THR A 177 -4.44 2.30 7.88
CA THR A 177 -3.72 3.56 7.74
C THR A 177 -4.38 4.43 6.67
N THR A 178 -4.56 5.71 6.94
CA THR A 178 -5.07 6.69 5.97
C THR A 178 -4.05 6.95 4.85
N LEU A 179 -4.53 7.37 3.70
CA LEU A 179 -3.66 7.71 2.56
C LEU A 179 -2.63 8.78 2.94
N ASP A 180 -3.03 9.77 3.73
CA ASP A 180 -2.14 10.84 4.20
C ASP A 180 -0.99 10.30 5.07
N THR A 181 -1.29 9.44 6.04
CA THR A 181 -0.26 8.83 6.89
C THR A 181 0.66 7.89 6.10
N ILE A 182 0.16 7.17 5.09
CA ILE A 182 1.02 6.39 4.19
C ILE A 182 1.99 7.31 3.44
N GLY A 183 1.53 8.46 2.95
CA GLY A 183 2.41 9.47 2.35
C GLY A 183 3.49 9.97 3.31
N LYS A 184 3.13 10.26 4.57
CA LYS A 184 4.08 10.63 5.65
C LYS A 184 5.07 9.49 5.93
N ALA A 185 4.62 8.23 5.94
CA ALA A 185 5.49 7.07 6.11
C ALA A 185 6.55 6.98 5.01
N VAL A 186 6.17 7.19 3.74
CA VAL A 186 7.11 7.24 2.61
C VAL A 186 8.16 8.33 2.83
N ALA A 187 7.75 9.55 3.19
CA ALA A 187 8.67 10.63 3.49
C ALA A 187 9.57 10.32 4.68
N GLY A 188 9.04 9.72 5.74
CA GLY A 188 9.77 9.28 6.93
C GLY A 188 10.85 8.24 6.59
N VAL A 189 10.52 7.23 5.79
CA VAL A 189 11.47 6.22 5.30
C VAL A 189 12.64 6.87 4.54
N LEU A 190 12.36 7.84 3.68
CA LEU A 190 13.40 8.53 2.91
C LEU A 190 14.27 9.47 3.77
N LYS A 191 13.74 9.97 4.90
CA LYS A 191 14.49 10.75 5.90
C LYS A 191 15.34 9.87 6.83
N LYS A 192 15.01 8.58 6.95
CA LYS A 192 15.68 7.58 7.81
C LYS A 192 16.29 6.44 6.98
N PRO A 193 17.18 6.76 5.99
CA PRO A 193 17.61 5.77 5.01
C PRO A 193 18.46 4.64 5.61
N ASP A 194 19.19 4.88 6.68
CA ASP A 194 20.03 3.85 7.29
C ASP A 194 19.21 2.91 8.19
N GLU A 195 18.28 3.46 8.97
CA GLU A 195 17.43 2.71 9.91
C GLU A 195 16.38 1.84 9.21
N THR A 196 16.01 2.22 7.98
CA THR A 196 14.97 1.51 7.19
C THR A 196 15.54 0.64 6.06
N LYS A 197 16.87 0.54 5.97
CA LYS A 197 17.58 -0.14 4.89
C LYS A 197 17.30 -1.64 4.86
N ASN A 198 16.88 -2.14 3.70
CA ASN A 198 16.75 -3.56 3.36
C ASN A 198 15.84 -4.34 4.33
N ARG A 199 14.77 -3.73 4.78
CA ARG A 199 13.78 -4.34 5.65
C ARG A 199 12.37 -3.79 5.40
N PRO A 200 11.32 -4.48 5.84
CA PRO A 200 10.00 -3.89 5.93
C PRO A 200 9.93 -2.86 7.07
N VAL A 201 9.01 -1.91 6.94
CA VAL A 201 8.49 -1.06 8.00
C VAL A 201 6.99 -1.28 8.11
N TYR A 202 6.48 -1.26 9.35
CA TYR A 202 5.08 -1.48 9.67
C TYR A 202 4.48 -0.22 10.26
N VAL A 203 3.42 0.29 9.66
CA VAL A 203 2.75 1.51 10.10
C VAL A 203 1.24 1.31 10.20
N GLN A 204 0.63 2.00 11.15
CA GLN A 204 -0.82 2.06 11.30
C GLN A 204 -1.26 3.38 11.95
N ASP A 205 -2.42 3.87 11.57
CA ASP A 205 -3.12 4.90 12.33
C ASP A 205 -3.90 4.29 13.49
N ALA A 206 -4.51 3.13 13.25
CA ALA A 206 -5.36 2.45 14.22
C ALA A 206 -5.39 0.93 13.97
N ALA A 207 -5.86 0.19 14.96
CA ALA A 207 -6.16 -1.23 14.86
C ALA A 207 -7.57 -1.55 15.38
N PRO A 208 -8.65 -1.06 14.72
CA PRO A 208 -10.03 -1.35 15.11
C PRO A 208 -10.42 -2.78 14.77
N THR A 209 -11.53 -3.23 15.35
CA THR A 209 -12.29 -4.40 14.89
C THR A 209 -13.43 -3.96 13.97
N LEU A 210 -13.99 -4.89 13.18
CA LEU A 210 -15.16 -4.59 12.33
C LEU A 210 -16.40 -4.25 13.17
N LYS A 211 -16.54 -4.86 14.37
CA LYS A 211 -17.61 -4.49 15.31
C LYS A 211 -17.46 -3.06 15.84
N GLN A 212 -16.23 -2.66 16.16
CA GLN A 212 -15.97 -1.27 16.57
C GLN A 212 -16.28 -0.29 15.45
N LEU A 213 -15.85 -0.57 14.20
CA LEU A 213 -16.17 0.28 13.06
C LEU A 213 -17.68 0.38 12.81
N LYS A 214 -18.42 -0.74 12.97
CA LYS A 214 -19.89 -0.73 12.90
C LYS A 214 -20.49 0.19 13.95
N ALA A 215 -20.07 0.07 15.22
CA ALA A 215 -20.59 0.90 16.31
C ALA A 215 -20.26 2.39 16.10
N ILE A 216 -19.07 2.71 15.62
CA ILE A 216 -18.69 4.08 15.26
C ILE A 216 -19.57 4.60 14.12
N ALA A 217 -19.79 3.80 13.08
CA ALA A 217 -20.64 4.18 11.95
C ALA A 217 -22.09 4.44 12.40
N GLU A 218 -22.65 3.62 13.28
CA GLU A 218 -23.97 3.86 13.91
C GLU A 218 -24.00 5.18 14.68
N LYS A 219 -22.97 5.43 15.49
CA LYS A 219 -22.84 6.66 16.28
C LYS A 219 -22.81 7.91 15.40
N VAL A 220 -21.94 7.93 14.37
CA VAL A 220 -21.71 9.13 13.54
C VAL A 220 -22.83 9.38 12.52
N THR A 221 -23.55 8.31 12.11
CA THR A 221 -24.66 8.44 11.16
C THR A 221 -26.04 8.54 11.84
N GLY A 222 -26.12 8.25 13.15
CA GLY A 222 -27.37 8.23 13.89
C GLY A 222 -28.38 7.15 13.43
N THR A 223 -27.91 6.13 12.73
CA THR A 223 -28.78 5.06 12.15
C THR A 223 -28.21 3.68 12.45
N ALA A 224 -29.07 2.68 12.60
CA ALA A 224 -28.63 1.29 12.76
C ALA A 224 -27.97 0.74 11.48
N TRP A 225 -26.96 -0.09 11.65
CA TRP A 225 -26.24 -0.75 10.56
C TRP A 225 -26.44 -2.28 10.65
N GLN A 226 -26.60 -2.91 9.51
CA GLN A 226 -26.70 -4.37 9.46
C GLN A 226 -25.31 -5.00 9.63
N GLY A 227 -25.23 -6.10 10.36
CA GLY A 227 -24.03 -6.94 10.47
C GLY A 227 -24.31 -8.33 9.92
N LYS A 228 -23.50 -8.80 8.95
CA LYS A 228 -23.58 -10.17 8.43
C LYS A 228 -22.31 -10.90 8.80
N GLU A 229 -22.41 -11.99 9.56
CA GLU A 229 -21.27 -12.84 9.87
C GLU A 229 -20.91 -13.72 8.66
N VAL A 230 -19.62 -13.85 8.37
CA VAL A 230 -19.07 -14.66 7.29
C VAL A 230 -17.76 -15.30 7.76
N SER A 231 -17.61 -16.60 7.60
CA SER A 231 -16.38 -17.33 7.90
C SER A 231 -15.39 -17.23 6.74
N ILE A 232 -14.18 -16.76 7.01
CA ILE A 232 -13.14 -16.68 5.99
C ILE A 232 -12.72 -18.08 5.54
N GLU A 233 -12.49 -18.96 6.48
CA GLU A 233 -11.96 -20.31 6.24
C GLU A 233 -13.01 -21.24 5.58
N ASN A 234 -14.29 -21.02 5.85
CA ASN A 234 -15.36 -21.91 5.36
C ASN A 234 -16.14 -21.34 4.16
N GLU A 235 -16.24 -20.00 4.04
CA GLU A 235 -17.09 -19.36 3.04
C GLU A 235 -16.32 -18.52 2.03
N VAL A 236 -15.22 -17.83 2.44
CA VAL A 236 -14.50 -16.90 1.56
C VAL A 236 -13.37 -17.59 0.80
N LEU A 237 -12.48 -18.31 1.49
CA LEU A 237 -11.30 -18.92 0.89
C LEU A 237 -11.59 -20.14 0.02
N PRO A 238 -12.49 -21.10 0.38
CA PRO A 238 -12.65 -22.31 -0.40
C PRO A 238 -13.06 -22.07 -1.86
N PRO A 239 -14.03 -21.17 -2.19
CA PRO A 239 -14.36 -20.85 -3.57
C PRO A 239 -13.17 -20.22 -4.34
N ALA A 240 -12.40 -19.34 -3.69
CA ALA A 240 -11.24 -18.69 -4.30
C ALA A 240 -10.12 -19.69 -4.62
N LEU A 241 -9.85 -20.62 -3.70
CA LEU A 241 -8.87 -21.68 -3.90
C LEU A 241 -9.32 -22.69 -4.98
N ALA A 242 -10.61 -22.93 -5.10
CA ALA A 242 -11.16 -23.77 -6.18
C ALA A 242 -11.04 -23.06 -7.54
N GLU A 243 -11.23 -21.75 -7.59
CA GLU A 243 -11.04 -20.95 -8.81
C GLU A 243 -9.60 -21.01 -9.31
N LEU A 244 -8.63 -20.90 -8.42
CA LEU A 244 -7.20 -20.94 -8.74
C LEU A 244 -6.72 -22.28 -9.32
N LYS A 245 -7.51 -23.37 -9.20
CA LYS A 245 -7.18 -24.67 -9.79
C LYS A 245 -7.63 -24.80 -11.25
N LYS A 246 -8.39 -23.85 -11.77
CA LYS A 246 -8.82 -23.85 -13.17
C LYS A 246 -7.67 -23.48 -14.10
N GLU A 247 -7.73 -23.91 -15.34
CA GLU A 247 -6.73 -23.59 -16.37
C GLU A 247 -6.64 -22.06 -16.62
N ASN A 248 -7.80 -21.37 -16.57
CA ASN A 248 -7.89 -19.91 -16.74
C ASN A 248 -8.67 -19.32 -15.55
N PRO A 249 -8.03 -19.05 -14.41
CA PRO A 249 -8.69 -18.53 -13.23
C PRO A 249 -9.26 -17.13 -13.48
N ASP A 250 -10.49 -16.90 -13.06
CA ASP A 250 -11.14 -15.60 -13.06
C ASP A 250 -10.64 -14.77 -11.86
N SER A 251 -9.89 -13.69 -12.14
CA SER A 251 -9.30 -12.84 -11.10
C SER A 251 -10.31 -12.25 -10.14
N ASP A 252 -11.53 -11.93 -10.61
CA ASP A 252 -12.57 -11.32 -9.79
C ASP A 252 -13.06 -12.28 -8.67
N LYS A 253 -12.84 -13.59 -8.84
CA LYS A 253 -13.26 -14.61 -7.88
C LYS A 253 -12.22 -14.95 -6.82
N PHE A 254 -10.95 -14.56 -6.98
CA PHE A 254 -9.92 -14.89 -5.99
C PHE A 254 -9.17 -13.67 -5.44
N VAL A 255 -9.12 -12.55 -6.16
CA VAL A 255 -8.37 -11.36 -5.71
C VAL A 255 -8.98 -10.79 -4.43
N TYR A 256 -10.27 -10.42 -4.46
CA TYR A 256 -10.94 -9.84 -3.30
C TYR A 256 -10.99 -10.81 -2.09
N PRO A 257 -11.39 -12.08 -2.24
CA PRO A 257 -11.28 -13.08 -1.17
C PRO A 257 -9.90 -13.21 -0.56
N SER A 258 -8.84 -13.17 -1.37
CA SER A 258 -7.46 -13.22 -0.88
C SER A 258 -7.08 -11.97 -0.06
N ILE A 259 -7.53 -10.78 -0.48
CA ILE A 259 -7.34 -9.55 0.29
C ILE A 259 -8.06 -9.64 1.65
N ILE A 260 -9.30 -10.10 1.67
CA ILE A 260 -10.07 -10.33 2.90
C ILE A 260 -9.32 -11.25 3.86
N ALA A 261 -8.84 -12.40 3.35
CA ALA A 261 -8.08 -13.34 4.16
C ALA A 261 -6.78 -12.74 4.71
N SER A 262 -6.07 -11.93 3.92
CA SER A 262 -4.83 -11.28 4.37
C SER A 262 -5.02 -10.25 5.49
N ILE A 263 -6.25 -9.72 5.64
CA ILE A 263 -6.58 -8.72 6.66
C ILE A 263 -7.15 -9.38 7.94
N TRP A 264 -8.11 -10.30 7.80
CA TRP A 264 -8.88 -10.85 8.94
C TRP A 264 -8.73 -12.35 9.12
N GLY A 265 -8.04 -13.06 8.22
CA GLY A 265 -7.83 -14.50 8.32
C GLY A 265 -6.86 -14.88 9.43
N GLU A 266 -7.07 -16.03 10.06
CA GLU A 266 -6.25 -16.50 11.16
C GLU A 266 -4.80 -16.80 10.71
N GLY A 267 -3.84 -16.10 11.35
CA GLY A 267 -2.40 -16.27 11.08
C GLY A 267 -1.88 -15.57 9.82
N TYR A 268 -2.70 -14.75 9.14
CA TYR A 268 -2.27 -13.96 7.97
C TYR A 268 -1.56 -12.65 8.34
N GLY A 269 -1.53 -12.25 9.62
CA GLY A 269 -0.73 -11.11 10.07
C GLY A 269 -1.34 -9.73 9.78
N GLY A 270 -2.66 -9.64 9.64
CA GLY A 270 -3.34 -8.36 9.35
C GLY A 270 -3.31 -7.35 10.51
N HIS A 271 -2.95 -7.77 11.73
CA HIS A 271 -2.69 -6.88 12.87
C HIS A 271 -1.20 -6.86 13.21
N PHE A 272 -0.55 -5.72 12.99
CA PHE A 272 0.89 -5.56 13.19
C PHE A 272 1.25 -5.44 14.67
N GLN A 273 2.12 -6.31 15.16
CA GLN A 273 2.51 -6.36 16.58
C GLN A 273 3.66 -5.41 16.91
N LYS A 274 4.47 -5.04 15.93
CA LYS A 274 5.57 -4.08 16.05
C LYS A 274 5.42 -3.01 15.00
N LEU A 275 5.49 -1.76 15.43
CA LEU A 275 5.31 -0.60 14.55
C LEU A 275 6.59 0.20 14.45
N ASP A 276 6.79 0.78 13.29
CA ASP A 276 7.85 1.76 13.01
C ASP A 276 7.32 3.22 13.07
N ASN A 277 6.11 3.42 13.56
CA ASN A 277 5.47 4.74 13.64
C ASN A 277 6.39 5.79 14.27
N GLU A 278 6.90 5.52 15.47
CA GLU A 278 7.78 6.44 16.20
C GLU A 278 9.06 6.76 15.40
N LEU A 279 9.71 5.75 14.83
CA LEU A 279 10.90 5.92 13.98
C LEU A 279 10.63 6.88 12.81
N LEU A 280 9.43 6.80 12.22
CA LEU A 280 9.04 7.57 11.05
C LEU A 280 8.36 8.91 11.41
N GLY A 281 8.22 9.22 12.70
CA GLY A 281 7.59 10.45 13.19
C GLY A 281 6.06 10.44 13.04
N LEU A 282 5.44 9.27 13.13
CA LEU A 282 4.00 9.06 12.99
C LEU A 282 3.37 8.81 14.37
N GLY A 283 2.20 9.41 14.61
CA GLY A 283 1.33 9.05 15.75
C GLY A 283 0.42 7.87 15.43
N GLN A 284 -0.35 7.46 16.43
CA GLN A 284 -1.55 6.63 16.25
C GLN A 284 -2.77 7.49 16.55
N PHE A 285 -3.89 7.16 15.92
CA PHE A 285 -5.13 7.91 16.09
C PHE A 285 -5.77 7.66 17.46
N THR A 286 -6.28 8.72 18.04
CA THR A 286 -7.24 8.68 19.14
C THR A 286 -8.60 8.16 18.65
N GLU A 287 -9.47 7.77 19.56
CA GLU A 287 -10.84 7.37 19.23
C GLU A 287 -11.60 8.46 18.45
N ALA A 288 -11.42 9.73 18.83
CA ALA A 288 -12.04 10.86 18.14
C ALA A 288 -11.54 11.02 16.68
N GLU A 289 -10.27 10.75 16.40
CA GLU A 289 -9.72 10.80 15.05
C GLU A 289 -10.24 9.63 14.20
N ILE A 290 -10.37 8.42 14.78
CA ILE A 290 -11.01 7.28 14.12
C ILE A 290 -12.47 7.63 13.76
N GLU A 291 -13.23 8.18 14.69
CA GLU A 291 -14.60 8.65 14.46
C GLU A 291 -14.67 9.68 13.34
N ALA A 292 -13.72 10.62 13.30
CA ALA A 292 -13.67 11.66 12.27
C ALA A 292 -13.43 11.06 10.86
N VAL A 293 -12.56 10.06 10.73
CA VAL A 293 -12.33 9.35 9.46
C VAL A 293 -13.61 8.63 9.02
N VAL A 294 -14.26 7.89 9.92
CA VAL A 294 -15.51 7.18 9.61
C VAL A 294 -16.59 8.19 9.20
N ALA A 295 -16.77 9.27 9.96
CA ALA A 295 -17.76 10.32 9.66
C ALA A 295 -17.52 11.00 8.30
N ALA A 296 -16.27 11.24 7.93
CA ALA A 296 -15.92 11.84 6.63
C ALA A 296 -16.21 10.90 5.45
N ALA A 297 -15.99 9.60 5.64
CA ALA A 297 -16.13 8.59 4.59
C ALA A 297 -17.57 8.00 4.49
N THR A 298 -18.46 8.29 5.45
CA THR A 298 -19.87 7.82 5.46
C THR A 298 -20.87 8.90 5.07
N LYS A 299 -20.41 10.11 4.76
CA LYS A 299 -21.21 11.21 4.19
C LYS A 299 -21.39 11.05 2.68
#